data_01d4e4c1de0ba822b2886398decd48df
#
_entry.id   01d4e4c1de0ba822b2886398decd48df
#
_cell.length_a   1.000
_cell.length_b   1.000
_cell.length_c   1.000
_cell.angle_alpha   90.00
_cell.angle_beta   90.00
_cell.angle_gamma   90.00
#
_symmetry.space_group_name_H-M   'P 1'
#
loop_
_entity.id
_entity.type
_entity.pdbx_description
1 polymer ?
#
loop_
_entity_poly.entity_id
_entity_poly.type
_entity_poly.pdbx_seq_one_letter_code
_entity_poly.pdbx_strand_id
1 'polypeptide(L)'
;ADMPLVQITKIADGEPVALPSSAAQPLDGIRALGMGHVIAGAGVGRALALHGADVLNVWRPNEFEHDATYVSANVGVRSTLLNPYRDHGAQRLRRLLADADVFYANRRPGYLDGIALSAEQTAAGHRGIVYATASLNGETGPWSSWVGFDQTAGSLAGMMLLEGGDDRPALPPIMVVNDYIVSWLLAAGIVAALTRRAREGGSYRVHVSLTRAALWIVSMGVFDREYAHGVAGRAGDDDRHVYRDPEVFTADTPLGRYQGVTDQVQMGLTPGEYRSHLTRGAHKQR
;
A
#
# COMPACT_ATOMS: atom_id res chain seq x y z
N ALA A 1 -11.88 18.07 3.08
CA ALA A 1 -12.74 17.75 1.94
C ALA A 1 -12.08 18.11 0.61
N ASP A 2 -11.27 19.18 0.57
CA ASP A 2 -10.72 19.74 -0.68
C ASP A 2 -9.47 19.04 -1.21
N MET A 3 -8.89 18.14 -0.42
CA MET A 3 -7.74 17.34 -0.84
C MET A 3 -8.18 16.20 -1.77
N PRO A 4 -7.54 16.00 -2.93
CA PRO A 4 -7.81 14.85 -3.78
C PRO A 4 -7.68 13.52 -3.03
N LEU A 5 -8.46 12.52 -3.43
CA LEU A 5 -8.37 11.18 -2.84
C LEU A 5 -7.00 10.55 -3.12
N VAL A 6 -6.53 10.70 -4.36
CA VAL A 6 -5.19 10.34 -4.81
C VAL A 6 -4.53 11.58 -5.40
N GLN A 7 -3.44 12.03 -4.80
CA GLN A 7 -2.66 13.15 -5.29
C GLN A 7 -1.57 12.62 -6.23
N ILE A 8 -1.50 13.15 -7.45
CA ILE A 8 -0.43 12.82 -8.41
C ILE A 8 0.16 14.13 -8.92
N THR A 9 1.42 14.38 -8.59
CA THR A 9 2.14 15.63 -8.93
C THR A 9 3.42 15.30 -9.66
N LYS A 10 3.70 15.97 -10.77
CA LYS A 10 5.01 15.91 -11.43
C LYS A 10 6.02 16.68 -10.58
N ILE A 11 7.15 16.03 -10.23
CA ILE A 11 8.18 16.58 -9.33
C ILE A 11 9.53 16.81 -10.01
N ALA A 12 9.72 16.28 -11.21
CA ALA A 12 10.89 16.59 -12.05
C ALA A 12 10.58 16.32 -13.52
N ASP A 13 11.24 17.03 -14.40
CA ASP A 13 11.18 16.78 -15.85
C ASP A 13 12.14 15.65 -16.25
N GLY A 14 11.84 15.00 -17.35
CA GLY A 14 12.63 13.92 -17.92
C GLY A 14 11.99 13.38 -19.18
N GLU A 15 12.73 12.57 -19.92
CA GLU A 15 12.23 11.91 -21.12
C GLU A 15 11.17 10.86 -20.79
N PRO A 16 10.23 10.61 -21.71
CA PRO A 16 9.30 9.49 -21.59
C PRO A 16 10.01 8.15 -21.44
N VAL A 17 9.52 7.32 -20.51
CA VAL A 17 10.02 5.98 -20.27
C VAL A 17 8.93 4.99 -20.67
N ALA A 18 9.12 4.29 -21.79
CA ALA A 18 8.14 3.36 -22.31
C ALA A 18 7.85 2.22 -21.30
N LEU A 19 6.59 1.83 -21.22
CA LEU A 19 6.21 0.61 -20.53
C LEU A 19 6.59 -0.61 -21.39
N PRO A 20 6.89 -1.77 -20.78
CA PRO A 20 7.19 -2.99 -21.52
C PRO A 20 6.04 -3.37 -22.46
N SER A 21 6.36 -3.62 -23.75
CA SER A 21 5.34 -3.86 -24.79
C SER A 21 4.95 -5.32 -24.97
N SER A 22 5.72 -6.25 -24.41
CA SER A 22 5.52 -7.71 -24.56
C SER A 22 5.39 -8.42 -23.21
N ALA A 23 4.72 -7.79 -22.27
CA ALA A 23 4.56 -8.29 -20.91
C ALA A 23 3.45 -9.35 -20.83
N ALA A 24 3.69 -10.43 -20.13
CA ALA A 24 2.66 -11.42 -19.79
C ALA A 24 1.70 -10.88 -18.72
N GLN A 25 2.21 -9.99 -17.86
CA GLN A 25 1.44 -9.29 -16.83
C GLN A 25 1.57 -7.76 -17.01
N PRO A 26 0.59 -6.96 -16.59
CA PRO A 26 0.58 -5.50 -16.81
C PRO A 26 1.81 -4.74 -16.29
N LEU A 27 2.44 -5.23 -15.23
CA LEU A 27 3.61 -4.60 -14.61
C LEU A 27 4.90 -5.43 -14.75
N ASP A 28 4.93 -6.42 -15.66
CA ASP A 28 6.18 -7.14 -15.95
C ASP A 28 7.28 -6.16 -16.37
N GLY A 29 8.49 -6.36 -15.82
CA GLY A 29 9.62 -5.48 -16.05
C GLY A 29 9.66 -4.23 -15.19
N ILE A 30 8.58 -3.88 -14.48
CA ILE A 30 8.56 -2.79 -13.50
C ILE A 30 9.21 -3.26 -12.19
N ARG A 31 10.16 -2.48 -11.70
CA ARG A 31 10.85 -2.71 -10.42
C ARG A 31 10.35 -1.73 -9.36
N ALA A 32 9.87 -2.27 -8.24
CA ALA A 32 9.42 -1.47 -7.12
C ALA A 32 10.27 -1.72 -5.87
N LEU A 33 10.78 -0.65 -5.28
CA LEU A 33 11.49 -0.66 -4.01
C LEU A 33 10.55 -0.13 -2.92
N GLY A 34 10.30 -0.92 -1.89
CA GLY A 34 9.37 -0.57 -0.81
C GLY A 34 10.06 -0.36 0.53
N MET A 35 9.48 0.52 1.31
CA MET A 35 9.67 0.64 2.77
C MET A 35 8.29 0.63 3.45
N GLY A 36 7.42 -0.26 2.95
CA GLY A 36 6.03 -0.40 3.41
C GLY A 36 5.92 -1.26 4.68
N HIS A 37 5.01 -0.85 5.55
CA HIS A 37 4.75 -1.51 6.82
C HIS A 37 3.27 -1.83 7.01
N VAL A 38 3.01 -2.78 7.88
CA VAL A 38 1.70 -3.22 8.34
C VAL A 38 0.82 -3.59 7.13
N ILE A 39 -0.24 -2.84 6.83
CA ILE A 39 -1.15 -3.11 5.72
C ILE A 39 -1.07 -2.01 4.68
N ALA A 40 -1.28 -0.74 5.06
CA ALA A 40 -1.36 0.38 4.12
C ALA A 40 -0.14 0.50 3.20
N GLY A 41 1.07 0.30 3.73
CA GLY A 41 2.30 0.33 2.95
C GLY A 41 2.64 -1.01 2.32
N ALA A 42 2.55 -2.11 3.06
CA ALA A 42 2.89 -3.43 2.55
C ALA A 42 1.93 -3.91 1.45
N GLY A 43 0.63 -3.63 1.59
CA GLY A 43 -0.39 -3.96 0.61
C GLY A 43 -0.18 -3.31 -0.76
N VAL A 44 0.52 -2.16 -0.83
CA VAL A 44 0.96 -1.57 -2.11
C VAL A 44 1.87 -2.54 -2.85
N GLY A 45 2.90 -3.05 -2.16
CA GLY A 45 3.83 -4.03 -2.74
C GLY A 45 3.11 -5.29 -3.18
N ARG A 46 2.18 -5.81 -2.37
CA ARG A 46 1.33 -6.95 -2.73
C ARG A 46 0.52 -6.68 -4.00
N ALA A 47 -0.15 -5.54 -4.10
CA ALA A 47 -0.95 -5.18 -5.28
C ALA A 47 -0.09 -5.06 -6.55
N LEU A 48 1.09 -4.45 -6.47
CA LEU A 48 2.02 -4.36 -7.60
C LEU A 48 2.56 -5.74 -8.01
N ALA A 49 2.90 -6.58 -7.03
CA ALA A 49 3.41 -7.94 -7.26
C ALA A 49 2.36 -8.85 -7.92
N LEU A 50 1.08 -8.73 -7.54
CA LEU A 50 -0.02 -9.46 -8.15
C LEU A 50 -0.09 -9.27 -9.66
N HIS A 51 0.24 -8.07 -10.12
CA HIS A 51 0.21 -7.67 -11.52
C HIS A 51 1.59 -7.76 -12.23
N GLY A 52 2.55 -8.48 -11.65
CA GLY A 52 3.81 -8.85 -12.30
C GLY A 52 5.02 -8.01 -11.92
N ALA A 53 4.89 -6.93 -11.16
CA ALA A 53 6.04 -6.13 -10.75
C ALA A 53 7.05 -6.93 -9.90
N ASP A 54 8.34 -6.68 -10.10
CA ASP A 54 9.40 -7.18 -9.21
C ASP A 54 9.54 -6.27 -7.99
N VAL A 55 8.95 -6.68 -6.88
CA VAL A 55 8.85 -5.87 -5.66
C VAL A 55 9.86 -6.35 -4.62
N LEU A 56 10.68 -5.43 -4.11
CA LEU A 56 11.60 -5.66 -2.99
C LEU A 56 11.28 -4.69 -1.85
N ASN A 57 10.83 -5.20 -0.71
CA ASN A 57 10.60 -4.39 0.48
C ASN A 57 11.80 -4.41 1.42
N VAL A 58 12.23 -3.24 1.87
CA VAL A 58 13.38 -3.05 2.76
C VAL A 58 12.90 -2.89 4.20
N TRP A 59 13.45 -3.72 5.08
CA TRP A 59 13.22 -3.69 6.52
C TRP A 59 14.50 -3.29 7.24
N ARG A 60 14.38 -2.60 8.37
CA ARG A 60 15.52 -2.46 9.27
C ARG A 60 15.69 -3.71 10.11
N PRO A 61 16.91 -4.10 10.45
CA PRO A 61 17.13 -5.07 11.50
C PRO A 61 16.42 -4.64 12.80
N ASN A 62 15.78 -5.58 13.48
CA ASN A 62 15.05 -5.36 14.73
C ASN A 62 13.84 -4.40 14.62
N GLU A 63 13.33 -4.14 13.42
CA GLU A 63 12.11 -3.41 13.22
C GLU A 63 10.91 -4.30 13.55
N PHE A 64 10.03 -3.80 14.41
CA PHE A 64 8.82 -4.54 14.78
C PHE A 64 7.85 -4.61 13.60
N GLU A 65 7.30 -5.80 13.41
CA GLU A 65 6.16 -6.04 12.52
C GLU A 65 5.33 -7.17 13.09
N HIS A 66 4.03 -7.10 12.90
CA HIS A 66 3.10 -8.13 13.35
C HIS A 66 3.10 -9.29 12.36
N ASP A 67 3.47 -10.50 12.80
CA ASP A 67 3.69 -11.65 11.91
C ASP A 67 2.48 -12.02 11.06
N ALA A 68 1.29 -12.08 11.65
CA ALA A 68 0.07 -12.40 10.90
C ALA A 68 -0.22 -11.37 9.80
N THR A 69 0.01 -10.08 10.09
CA THR A 69 -0.14 -9.01 9.10
C THR A 69 0.94 -9.09 8.04
N TYR A 70 2.19 -9.41 8.45
CA TYR A 70 3.30 -9.57 7.52
C TYR A 70 3.03 -10.66 6.48
N VAL A 71 2.62 -11.85 6.91
CA VAL A 71 2.40 -12.98 5.99
C VAL A 71 1.22 -12.75 5.04
N SER A 72 0.23 -11.95 5.42
CA SER A 72 -0.90 -11.60 4.55
C SER A 72 -0.61 -10.41 3.62
N ALA A 73 0.00 -9.34 4.14
CA ALA A 73 0.19 -8.11 3.39
C ALA A 73 1.42 -8.10 2.47
N ASN A 74 2.36 -9.06 2.63
CA ASN A 74 3.58 -9.14 1.82
C ASN A 74 3.61 -10.36 0.87
N VAL A 75 2.47 -10.90 0.49
CA VAL A 75 2.39 -11.98 -0.49
C VAL A 75 2.99 -11.53 -1.83
N GLY A 76 3.85 -12.35 -2.41
CA GLY A 76 4.53 -12.06 -3.67
C GLY A 76 5.68 -11.06 -3.58
N VAL A 77 5.90 -10.45 -2.40
CA VAL A 77 6.93 -9.43 -2.18
C VAL A 77 8.23 -10.06 -1.67
N ARG A 78 9.34 -9.76 -2.33
CA ARG A 78 10.67 -10.08 -1.82
C ARG A 78 11.03 -9.11 -0.70
N SER A 79 11.83 -9.54 0.28
CA SER A 79 12.25 -8.68 1.35
C SER A 79 13.73 -8.81 1.70
N THR A 80 14.32 -7.71 2.14
CA THR A 80 15.71 -7.67 2.59
C THR A 80 15.87 -6.83 3.85
N LEU A 81 16.91 -7.11 4.63
CA LEU A 81 17.25 -6.33 5.82
C LEU A 81 18.37 -5.34 5.50
N LEU A 82 18.15 -4.06 5.83
CA LEU A 82 19.10 -2.99 5.59
C LEU A 82 18.87 -1.84 6.57
N ASN A 83 19.94 -1.36 7.19
CA ASN A 83 19.89 -0.20 8.09
C ASN A 83 20.29 1.08 7.34
N PRO A 84 19.37 1.97 6.97
CA PRO A 84 19.66 3.19 6.21
C PRO A 84 20.43 4.24 7.03
N TYR A 85 20.52 4.10 8.34
CA TYR A 85 21.29 4.99 9.22
C TYR A 85 22.78 4.62 9.34
N ARG A 86 23.22 3.57 8.64
CA ARG A 86 24.62 3.18 8.53
C ARG A 86 25.10 3.47 7.11
N ASP A 87 26.30 3.98 6.95
CA ASP A 87 26.86 4.39 5.65
C ASP A 87 26.75 3.32 4.58
N HIS A 88 27.15 2.09 4.92
CA HIS A 88 27.01 0.94 4.03
C HIS A 88 25.54 0.66 3.65
N GLY A 89 24.62 0.78 4.61
CA GLY A 89 23.19 0.59 4.38
C GLY A 89 22.60 1.68 3.50
N ALA A 90 22.94 2.94 3.78
CA ALA A 90 22.51 4.08 2.96
C ALA A 90 22.99 3.97 1.50
N GLN A 91 24.26 3.57 1.30
CA GLN A 91 24.82 3.36 -0.04
C GLN A 91 24.09 2.24 -0.78
N ARG A 92 23.81 1.11 -0.11
CA ARG A 92 23.08 0.00 -0.73
C ARG A 92 21.64 0.39 -1.08
N LEU A 93 20.97 1.14 -0.20
CA LEU A 93 19.61 1.62 -0.46
C LEU A 93 19.57 2.53 -1.69
N ARG A 94 20.55 3.43 -1.85
CA ARG A 94 20.66 4.27 -3.05
C ARG A 94 20.91 3.47 -4.33
N ARG A 95 21.71 2.40 -4.27
CA ARG A 95 21.91 1.50 -5.44
C ARG A 95 20.62 0.78 -5.82
N LEU A 96 19.89 0.24 -4.84
CA LEU A 96 18.61 -0.39 -5.09
C LEU A 96 17.58 0.58 -5.68
N LEU A 97 17.61 1.82 -5.20
CA LEU A 97 16.74 2.89 -5.70
C LEU A 97 17.08 3.27 -7.14
N ALA A 98 18.36 3.30 -7.50
CA ALA A 98 18.81 3.65 -8.85
C ALA A 98 18.27 2.71 -9.94
N ASP A 99 17.94 1.47 -9.57
CA ASP A 99 17.39 0.47 -10.47
C ASP A 99 15.85 0.34 -10.40
N ALA A 100 15.19 1.18 -9.59
CA ALA A 100 13.76 1.08 -9.32
C ALA A 100 12.95 2.05 -10.19
N ASP A 101 11.85 1.60 -10.76
CA ASP A 101 10.84 2.45 -11.42
C ASP A 101 9.92 3.14 -10.41
N VAL A 102 9.69 2.47 -9.30
CA VAL A 102 8.77 2.88 -8.24
C VAL A 102 9.46 2.79 -6.89
N PHE A 103 9.33 3.84 -6.08
CA PHE A 103 9.59 3.80 -4.65
C PHE A 103 8.27 4.00 -3.89
N TYR A 104 7.99 3.16 -2.88
CA TYR A 104 6.80 3.35 -2.05
C TYR A 104 7.09 3.21 -0.55
N ALA A 105 6.42 4.01 0.28
CA ALA A 105 6.60 4.00 1.73
C ALA A 105 5.37 4.54 2.48
N ASN A 106 5.18 4.08 3.73
CA ASN A 106 4.24 4.66 4.69
C ASN A 106 4.95 4.97 6.03
N ARG A 107 6.12 5.57 5.92
CA ARG A 107 6.93 5.94 7.09
C ARG A 107 6.38 7.17 7.79
N ARG A 108 6.70 7.31 9.07
CA ARG A 108 6.35 8.51 9.85
C ARG A 108 6.88 9.77 9.19
N PRO A 109 6.18 10.91 9.31
CA PRO A 109 6.65 12.18 8.78
C PRO A 109 8.10 12.49 9.17
N GLY A 110 8.89 13.00 8.23
CA GLY A 110 10.31 13.29 8.42
C GLY A 110 11.28 12.09 8.38
N TYR A 111 10.78 10.85 8.39
CA TYR A 111 11.66 9.68 8.35
C TYR A 111 12.47 9.62 7.04
N LEU A 112 11.81 9.79 5.91
CA LEU A 112 12.46 9.72 4.60
C LEU A 112 13.42 10.88 4.38
N ASP A 113 13.07 12.09 4.84
CA ASP A 113 13.97 13.25 4.83
C ASP A 113 15.22 12.99 5.66
N GLY A 114 15.06 12.38 6.85
CA GLY A 114 16.17 12.05 7.76
C GLY A 114 17.18 11.04 7.20
N ILE A 115 16.82 10.32 6.15
CA ILE A 115 17.72 9.37 5.44
C ILE A 115 18.03 9.83 4.02
N ALA A 116 17.80 11.11 3.69
CA ALA A 116 18.02 11.72 2.38
C ALA A 116 17.26 11.02 1.23
N LEU A 117 16.01 10.67 1.48
CA LEU A 117 15.07 10.07 0.52
C LEU A 117 13.76 10.86 0.43
N SER A 118 13.77 12.18 0.52
CA SER A 118 12.60 12.98 0.16
C SER A 118 12.23 12.77 -1.32
N ALA A 119 11.03 13.13 -1.70
CA ALA A 119 10.59 13.00 -3.09
C ALA A 119 11.51 13.76 -4.05
N GLU A 120 11.89 14.99 -3.67
CA GLU A 120 12.75 15.87 -4.44
C GLU A 120 14.19 15.34 -4.53
N GLN A 121 14.75 14.90 -3.40
CA GLN A 121 16.08 14.29 -3.35
C GLN A 121 16.16 13.03 -4.19
N THR A 122 15.11 12.21 -4.12
CA THR A 122 15.00 10.96 -4.88
C THR A 122 14.89 11.26 -6.38
N ALA A 123 14.04 12.18 -6.79
CA ALA A 123 13.87 12.58 -8.19
C ALA A 123 15.12 13.24 -8.78
N ALA A 124 15.87 14.01 -7.98
CA ALA A 124 17.13 14.61 -8.40
C ALA A 124 18.22 13.55 -8.68
N GLY A 125 18.24 12.48 -7.90
CA GLY A 125 19.17 11.35 -8.08
C GLY A 125 18.73 10.30 -9.09
N HIS A 126 17.42 10.23 -9.35
CA HIS A 126 16.81 9.20 -10.22
C HIS A 126 15.69 9.80 -11.06
N ARG A 127 15.99 10.20 -12.28
CA ARG A 127 15.00 10.74 -13.22
C ARG A 127 14.04 9.66 -13.69
N GLY A 128 12.75 9.97 -13.66
CA GLY A 128 11.68 9.06 -14.07
C GLY A 128 11.15 8.16 -12.94
N ILE A 129 11.53 8.38 -11.70
CA ILE A 129 11.00 7.65 -10.54
C ILE A 129 9.53 8.01 -10.28
N VAL A 130 8.70 7.03 -9.96
CA VAL A 130 7.40 7.23 -9.33
C VAL A 130 7.56 7.04 -7.83
N TYR A 131 7.44 8.13 -7.09
CA TYR A 131 7.62 8.19 -5.64
C TYR A 131 6.27 8.21 -4.94
N ALA A 132 5.92 7.16 -4.20
CA ALA A 132 4.61 6.97 -3.63
C ALA A 132 4.63 6.90 -2.10
N THR A 133 3.77 7.67 -1.44
CA THR A 133 3.70 7.70 0.02
C THR A 133 2.27 7.64 0.54
N ALA A 134 2.11 7.05 1.72
CA ALA A 134 0.89 7.14 2.50
C ALA A 134 1.16 7.77 3.87
N SER A 135 0.21 8.57 4.36
CA SER A 135 0.25 9.18 5.70
C SER A 135 -1.11 9.09 6.40
N LEU A 136 -1.16 9.47 7.67
CA LEU A 136 -2.43 9.53 8.39
C LEU A 136 -3.33 10.64 7.85
N ASN A 137 -2.87 11.90 7.87
CA ASN A 137 -3.71 13.09 7.61
C ASN A 137 -3.32 13.89 6.35
N GLY A 138 -2.44 13.36 5.50
CA GLY A 138 -1.87 14.10 4.38
C GLY A 138 -0.56 14.79 4.76
N GLU A 139 0.00 15.54 3.80
CA GLU A 139 1.34 16.12 3.92
C GLU A 139 1.33 17.60 4.28
N THR A 140 0.16 18.20 4.35
CA THR A 140 -0.05 19.62 4.65
C THR A 140 -1.08 19.82 5.74
N GLY A 141 -1.10 21.01 6.33
CA GLY A 141 -2.03 21.35 7.40
C GLY A 141 -1.50 21.01 8.80
N PRO A 142 -2.24 21.40 9.86
CA PRO A 142 -1.76 21.31 11.23
C PRO A 142 -1.57 19.88 11.75
N TRP A 143 -2.20 18.89 11.12
CA TRP A 143 -2.14 17.49 11.53
C TRP A 143 -1.21 16.63 10.66
N SER A 144 -0.49 17.23 9.71
CA SER A 144 0.40 16.50 8.79
C SER A 144 1.52 15.74 9.50
N SER A 145 1.96 16.21 10.66
CA SER A 145 2.99 15.55 11.47
C SER A 145 2.45 14.44 12.40
N TRP A 146 1.12 14.28 12.49
CA TRP A 146 0.53 13.26 13.35
C TRP A 146 0.71 11.87 12.76
N VAL A 147 0.84 10.91 13.67
CA VAL A 147 0.96 9.48 13.36
C VAL A 147 -0.25 8.73 13.89
N GLY A 148 -0.60 7.65 13.24
CA GLY A 148 -1.71 6.80 13.64
C GLY A 148 -1.86 5.61 12.71
N PHE A 149 -2.93 4.87 12.96
CA PHE A 149 -3.29 3.66 12.24
C PHE A 149 -4.70 3.81 11.65
N ASP A 150 -5.20 2.75 11.05
CA ASP A 150 -6.55 2.65 10.49
C ASP A 150 -7.61 3.21 11.46
N GLN A 151 -7.58 2.72 12.71
CA GLN A 151 -8.54 3.09 13.74
C GLN A 151 -8.48 4.59 14.09
N THR A 152 -7.29 5.19 14.03
CA THR A 152 -7.13 6.64 14.21
C THR A 152 -7.84 7.41 13.09
N ALA A 153 -7.64 7.00 11.86
CA ALA A 153 -8.28 7.61 10.69
C ALA A 153 -9.81 7.46 10.73
N GLY A 154 -10.29 6.26 11.07
CA GLY A 154 -11.72 5.98 11.24
C GLY A 154 -12.34 6.81 12.35
N SER A 155 -11.65 6.98 13.48
CA SER A 155 -12.11 7.83 14.57
C SER A 155 -12.23 9.30 14.16
N LEU A 156 -11.22 9.83 13.47
CA LEU A 156 -11.21 11.20 12.96
C LEU A 156 -12.30 11.46 11.91
N ALA A 157 -12.69 10.44 11.16
CA ALA A 157 -13.76 10.50 10.18
C ALA A 157 -15.17 10.24 10.76
N GLY A 158 -15.28 9.92 12.04
CA GLY A 158 -16.56 9.62 12.70
C GLY A 158 -17.07 8.18 12.52
N MET A 159 -16.30 7.28 11.92
CA MET A 159 -16.74 5.89 11.67
C MET A 159 -17.07 5.15 12.96
N MET A 160 -16.38 5.47 14.08
CA MET A 160 -16.60 4.84 15.37
C MET A 160 -17.96 5.23 15.99
N LEU A 161 -18.45 6.42 15.70
CA LEU A 161 -19.78 6.89 16.12
C LEU A 161 -20.87 6.23 15.27
N LEU A 162 -20.62 6.08 13.97
CA LEU A 162 -21.53 5.37 13.07
C LEU A 162 -21.74 3.92 13.52
N GLU A 163 -20.67 3.26 13.96
CA GLU A 163 -20.72 1.87 14.41
C GLU A 163 -21.33 1.73 15.80
N GLY A 164 -20.85 2.47 16.77
CA GLY A 164 -21.23 2.33 18.17
C GLY A 164 -22.35 3.26 18.65
N GLY A 165 -22.45 4.44 18.09
CA GLY A 165 -23.32 5.56 18.55
C GLY A 165 -22.57 6.56 19.41
N ASP A 166 -23.23 7.68 19.71
CA ASP A 166 -22.63 8.82 20.40
C ASP A 166 -22.16 8.49 21.82
N ASP A 167 -22.96 7.72 22.55
CA ASP A 167 -22.68 7.35 23.95
C ASP A 167 -21.63 6.24 24.07
N ARG A 168 -21.44 5.44 23.04
CA ARG A 168 -20.55 4.28 23.05
C ARG A 168 -19.91 4.02 21.69
N PRO A 169 -18.91 4.81 21.30
CA PRO A 169 -18.18 4.57 20.06
C PRO A 169 -17.60 3.14 20.01
N ALA A 170 -17.65 2.50 18.85
CA ALA A 170 -17.15 1.15 18.66
C ALA A 170 -16.30 1.03 17.39
N LEU A 171 -15.37 0.09 17.38
CA LEU A 171 -14.63 -0.25 16.18
C LEU A 171 -15.53 -0.96 15.18
N PRO A 172 -15.44 -0.64 13.88
CA PRO A 172 -16.11 -1.43 12.84
C PRO A 172 -15.67 -2.90 12.91
N PRO A 173 -16.52 -3.85 12.54
CA PRO A 173 -16.16 -5.28 12.48
C PRO A 173 -14.95 -5.55 11.59
N ILE A 174 -14.80 -4.79 10.50
CA ILE A 174 -13.61 -4.79 9.63
C ILE A 174 -12.66 -3.70 10.13
N MET A 175 -11.82 -4.00 11.08
CA MET A 175 -10.98 -3.04 11.80
C MET A 175 -9.90 -2.33 10.96
N VAL A 176 -9.65 -2.76 9.71
CA VAL A 176 -8.52 -2.29 8.89
C VAL A 176 -8.93 -1.92 7.45
N VAL A 177 -10.16 -1.47 7.28
CA VAL A 177 -10.72 -1.14 5.95
C VAL A 177 -9.98 0.01 5.27
N ASN A 178 -9.59 1.03 6.05
CA ASN A 178 -8.90 2.20 5.51
C ASN A 178 -7.49 1.84 5.01
N ASP A 179 -6.78 0.97 5.73
CA ASP A 179 -5.45 0.50 5.34
C ASP A 179 -5.46 -0.24 3.99
N TYR A 180 -6.41 -1.16 3.79
CA TYR A 180 -6.54 -1.86 2.52
C TYR A 180 -6.94 -0.93 1.37
N ILE A 181 -7.88 -0.02 1.60
CA ILE A 181 -8.30 0.95 0.59
C ILE A 181 -7.15 1.89 0.22
N VAL A 182 -6.38 2.38 1.19
CA VAL A 182 -5.21 3.22 0.94
C VAL A 182 -4.15 2.47 0.13
N SER A 183 -3.90 1.20 0.41
CA SER A 183 -2.93 0.41 -0.36
C SER A 183 -3.35 0.25 -1.82
N TRP A 184 -4.62 -0.01 -2.10
CA TRP A 184 -5.14 -0.11 -3.46
C TRP A 184 -5.19 1.23 -4.19
N LEU A 185 -5.61 2.31 -3.52
CA LEU A 185 -5.62 3.65 -4.10
C LEU A 185 -4.19 4.11 -4.44
N LEU A 186 -3.22 3.81 -3.57
CA LEU A 186 -1.83 4.16 -3.83
C LEU A 186 -1.25 3.34 -4.98
N ALA A 187 -1.55 2.04 -5.06
CA ALA A 187 -1.16 1.20 -6.19
C ALA A 187 -1.78 1.69 -7.51
N ALA A 188 -3.07 2.02 -7.51
CA ALA A 188 -3.73 2.61 -8.69
C ALA A 188 -3.11 3.95 -9.09
N GLY A 189 -2.78 4.80 -8.12
CA GLY A 189 -2.07 6.05 -8.33
C GLY A 189 -0.67 5.86 -8.94
N ILE A 190 0.06 4.83 -8.49
CA ILE A 190 1.36 4.44 -9.06
C ILE A 190 1.21 4.05 -10.52
N VAL A 191 0.23 3.20 -10.86
CA VAL A 191 -0.04 2.79 -12.26
C VAL A 191 -0.39 4.00 -13.13
N ALA A 192 -1.22 4.90 -12.62
CA ALA A 192 -1.56 6.15 -13.31
C ALA A 192 -0.31 7.03 -13.53
N ALA A 193 0.58 7.14 -12.54
CA ALA A 193 1.82 7.90 -12.65
C ALA A 193 2.81 7.24 -13.64
N LEU A 194 2.94 5.92 -13.64
CA LEU A 194 3.73 5.18 -14.63
C LEU A 194 3.22 5.41 -16.05
N THR A 195 1.91 5.45 -16.22
CA THR A 195 1.26 5.75 -17.52
C THR A 195 1.56 7.19 -17.96
N ARG A 196 1.51 8.17 -17.05
CA ARG A 196 1.90 9.56 -17.34
C ARG A 196 3.39 9.65 -17.67
N ARG A 197 4.25 9.01 -16.90
CA ARG A 197 5.69 8.92 -17.17
C ARG A 197 5.98 8.40 -18.58
N ALA A 198 5.24 7.38 -19.01
CA ALA A 198 5.43 6.82 -20.35
C ALA A 198 5.02 7.75 -21.49
N ARG A 199 4.07 8.66 -21.25
CA ARG A 199 3.55 9.61 -22.25
C ARG A 199 4.23 10.98 -22.20
N GLU A 200 4.45 11.48 -21.00
CA GLU A 200 4.83 12.88 -20.73
C GLU A 200 6.25 13.02 -20.17
N GLY A 201 6.87 11.89 -19.84
CA GLY A 201 8.16 11.86 -19.16
C GLY A 201 8.14 12.45 -17.76
N GLY A 202 9.28 12.45 -17.10
CA GLY A 202 9.49 13.04 -15.79
C GLY A 202 9.24 12.09 -14.62
N SER A 203 9.46 12.59 -13.41
CA SER A 203 9.22 11.91 -12.14
C SER A 203 7.93 12.39 -11.51
N TYR A 204 7.25 11.49 -10.84
CA TYR A 204 5.94 11.77 -10.24
C TYR A 204 5.90 11.40 -8.76
N ARG A 205 5.25 12.24 -7.97
CA ARG A 205 4.87 11.94 -6.59
C ARG A 205 3.41 11.51 -6.55
N VAL A 206 3.15 10.42 -5.85
CA VAL A 206 1.80 9.92 -5.57
C VAL A 206 1.61 9.91 -4.07
N HIS A 207 0.49 10.48 -3.59
CA HIS A 207 0.20 10.48 -2.16
C HIS A 207 -1.27 10.16 -1.88
N VAL A 208 -1.51 9.36 -0.83
CA VAL A 208 -2.83 9.03 -0.29
C VAL A 208 -2.79 9.15 1.23
N SER A 209 -3.88 9.58 1.85
CA SER A 209 -3.97 9.58 3.32
C SER A 209 -5.12 8.73 3.85
N LEU A 210 -4.90 8.11 5.01
CA LEU A 210 -5.88 7.25 5.67
C LEU A 210 -7.15 8.03 6.03
N THR A 211 -7.02 9.21 6.63
CA THR A 211 -8.18 10.03 7.01
C THR A 211 -8.96 10.51 5.78
N ARG A 212 -8.29 10.82 4.66
CA ARG A 212 -8.99 11.19 3.43
C ARG A 212 -9.73 10.01 2.83
N ALA A 213 -9.18 8.81 2.89
CA ALA A 213 -9.83 7.57 2.47
C ALA A 213 -11.06 7.26 3.36
N ALA A 214 -10.92 7.37 4.67
CA ALA A 214 -12.03 7.20 5.61
C ALA A 214 -13.17 8.19 5.34
N LEU A 215 -12.87 9.47 5.13
CA LEU A 215 -13.87 10.47 4.74
C LEU A 215 -14.51 10.16 3.39
N TRP A 216 -13.77 9.62 2.44
CA TRP A 216 -14.32 9.20 1.16
C TRP A 216 -15.32 8.05 1.32
N ILE A 217 -15.00 7.05 2.14
CA ILE A 217 -15.93 5.94 2.45
C ILE A 217 -17.24 6.49 3.03
N VAL A 218 -17.14 7.34 4.05
CA VAL A 218 -18.32 7.94 4.67
C VAL A 218 -19.11 8.80 3.68
N SER A 219 -18.45 9.49 2.75
CA SER A 219 -19.11 10.33 1.71
C SER A 219 -19.90 9.54 0.67
N MET A 220 -19.69 8.24 0.56
CA MET A 220 -20.50 7.38 -0.32
C MET A 220 -21.93 7.16 0.21
N GLY A 221 -22.19 7.57 1.42
CA GLY A 221 -23.46 7.42 2.11
C GLY A 221 -23.38 6.39 3.23
N VAL A 222 -24.28 6.53 4.17
CA VAL A 222 -24.41 5.65 5.33
C VAL A 222 -25.86 5.16 5.36
N PHE A 223 -26.06 3.87 5.48
CA PHE A 223 -27.38 3.31 5.68
C PHE A 223 -27.92 3.68 7.06
N ASP A 224 -29.24 3.83 7.14
CA ASP A 224 -29.89 3.88 8.43
C ASP A 224 -29.50 2.64 9.27
N ARG A 225 -29.25 2.85 10.55
CA ARG A 225 -28.73 1.82 11.43
C ARG A 225 -29.70 0.63 11.58
N GLU A 226 -30.98 0.92 11.73
CA GLU A 226 -32.01 -0.09 11.89
C GLU A 226 -32.13 -0.96 10.63
N TYR A 227 -32.12 -0.26 9.48
CA TYR A 227 -32.06 -0.96 8.17
C TYR A 227 -30.81 -1.81 8.04
N ALA A 228 -29.63 -1.24 8.31
CA ALA A 228 -28.36 -1.96 8.21
C ALA A 228 -28.34 -3.21 9.10
N HIS A 229 -28.79 -3.12 10.35
CA HIS A 229 -28.89 -4.25 11.26
C HIS A 229 -29.94 -5.27 10.81
N GLY A 230 -31.03 -4.83 10.21
CA GLY A 230 -32.08 -5.70 9.70
C GLY A 230 -31.64 -6.51 8.47
N VAL A 231 -30.80 -5.92 7.60
CA VAL A 231 -30.31 -6.54 6.37
C VAL A 231 -29.03 -7.32 6.59
N ALA A 232 -28.12 -6.77 7.41
CA ALA A 232 -26.81 -7.36 7.64
C ALA A 232 -26.84 -8.70 8.40
N GLY A 233 -27.96 -9.06 9.01
CA GLY A 233 -28.04 -10.21 9.89
C GLY A 233 -27.20 -10.01 11.16
N ARG A 234 -27.57 -10.66 12.23
CA ARG A 234 -26.78 -10.69 13.45
C ARG A 234 -25.89 -11.93 13.43
N ALA A 235 -24.73 -11.85 14.05
CA ALA A 235 -23.92 -13.03 14.28
C ALA A 235 -24.78 -14.12 14.97
N GLY A 236 -24.99 -15.25 14.29
CA GLY A 236 -25.86 -16.34 14.77
C GLY A 236 -27.30 -16.32 14.24
N ASP A 237 -27.70 -15.32 13.46
CA ASP A 237 -28.94 -15.36 12.70
C ASP A 237 -28.72 -16.13 11.39
N ASP A 238 -29.45 -17.21 11.25
CA ASP A 238 -29.41 -18.06 10.06
C ASP A 238 -29.55 -17.24 8.77
N ASP A 239 -28.68 -17.52 7.83
CA ASP A 239 -28.79 -17.23 6.39
C ASP A 239 -28.74 -15.75 5.93
N ARG A 240 -28.78 -14.75 6.78
CA ARG A 240 -28.82 -13.34 6.34
C ARG A 240 -27.46 -12.77 5.96
N HIS A 241 -26.39 -13.36 6.48
CA HIS A 241 -25.00 -13.06 6.12
C HIS A 241 -24.18 -14.34 6.06
N VAL A 242 -24.35 -15.06 4.98
CA VAL A 242 -23.40 -16.11 4.64
C VAL A 242 -22.20 -15.43 4.00
N TYR A 243 -21.11 -15.27 4.75
CA TYR A 243 -19.81 -15.03 4.14
C TYR A 243 -19.52 -16.26 3.29
N ARG A 244 -19.49 -16.07 1.97
CA ARG A 244 -18.98 -17.13 1.10
C ARG A 244 -17.54 -17.40 1.49
N ASP A 245 -17.18 -18.68 1.56
CA ASP A 245 -15.80 -19.06 1.75
C ASP A 245 -14.95 -18.34 0.68
N PRO A 246 -13.93 -17.57 1.07
CA PRO A 246 -13.12 -16.85 0.10
C PRO A 246 -12.39 -17.86 -0.79
N GLU A 247 -12.23 -17.54 -2.06
CA GLU A 247 -11.30 -18.26 -2.91
C GLU A 247 -9.90 -18.18 -2.32
N VAL A 248 -9.24 -19.31 -2.22
CA VAL A 248 -7.91 -19.41 -1.62
C VAL A 248 -6.91 -19.99 -2.61
N PHE A 249 -5.67 -19.56 -2.52
CA PHE A 249 -4.54 -20.18 -3.19
C PHE A 249 -3.62 -20.83 -2.15
N THR A 250 -2.85 -21.81 -2.59
CA THR A 250 -1.83 -22.47 -1.76
C THR A 250 -0.47 -22.33 -2.42
N ALA A 251 0.56 -22.17 -1.61
CA ALA A 251 1.96 -22.13 -2.07
C ALA A 251 2.88 -22.82 -1.08
N ASP A 252 3.91 -23.50 -1.58
CA ASP A 252 5.00 -23.98 -0.75
C ASP A 252 6.01 -22.86 -0.52
N THR A 253 6.31 -22.59 0.73
CA THR A 253 7.20 -21.49 1.14
C THR A 253 8.27 -22.00 2.11
N PRO A 254 9.34 -21.25 2.36
CA PRO A 254 10.31 -21.58 3.40
C PRO A 254 9.73 -21.70 4.82
N LEU A 255 8.54 -21.17 5.06
CA LEU A 255 7.79 -21.30 6.32
C LEU A 255 6.86 -22.53 6.35
N GLY A 256 6.82 -23.32 5.28
CA GLY A 256 5.90 -24.42 5.08
C GLY A 256 4.78 -24.08 4.09
N ARG A 257 3.74 -24.89 4.10
CA ARG A 257 2.59 -24.72 3.21
C ARG A 257 1.78 -23.49 3.64
N TYR A 258 1.70 -22.51 2.76
CA TYR A 258 0.92 -21.29 2.95
C TYR A 258 -0.44 -21.40 2.25
N GLN A 259 -1.47 -20.88 2.88
CA GLN A 259 -2.76 -20.66 2.26
C GLN A 259 -3.15 -19.18 2.42
N GLY A 260 -3.47 -18.54 1.34
CA GLY A 260 -3.88 -17.13 1.31
C GLY A 260 -5.16 -16.92 0.54
N VAL A 261 -5.85 -15.82 0.81
CA VAL A 261 -7.05 -15.41 0.08
C VAL A 261 -6.63 -14.86 -1.28
N THR A 262 -7.29 -15.35 -2.34
CA THR A 262 -7.12 -14.85 -3.71
C THR A 262 -7.72 -13.45 -3.82
N ASP A 263 -7.11 -12.58 -4.63
CA ASP A 263 -7.68 -11.27 -4.90
C ASP A 263 -8.99 -11.40 -5.71
N GLN A 264 -9.95 -10.56 -5.34
CA GLN A 264 -11.30 -10.60 -5.93
C GLN A 264 -11.35 -10.00 -7.35
N VAL A 265 -10.36 -9.17 -7.70
CA VAL A 265 -10.28 -8.57 -9.04
C VAL A 265 -9.63 -9.56 -9.99
N GLN A 266 -10.41 -10.05 -10.95
CA GLN A 266 -9.95 -10.97 -11.97
C GLN A 266 -9.84 -10.24 -13.32
N MET A 267 -8.72 -10.43 -13.99
CA MET A 267 -8.44 -9.89 -15.32
C MET A 267 -8.41 -11.04 -16.34
N GLY A 268 -9.28 -11.00 -17.35
CA GLY A 268 -9.45 -12.12 -18.29
C GLY A 268 -8.22 -12.43 -19.13
N LEU A 269 -7.42 -11.43 -19.51
CA LEU A 269 -6.22 -11.60 -20.31
C LEU A 269 -4.94 -11.75 -19.49
N THR A 270 -4.91 -11.20 -18.29
CA THR A 270 -3.76 -11.16 -17.39
C THR A 270 -4.20 -11.49 -15.97
N PRO A 271 -4.60 -12.74 -15.70
CA PRO A 271 -5.02 -13.13 -14.35
C PRO A 271 -3.88 -12.85 -13.37
N GLY A 272 -4.22 -12.28 -12.22
CA GLY A 272 -3.25 -11.98 -11.19
C GLY A 272 -2.60 -13.26 -10.65
N GLU A 273 -1.28 -13.21 -10.47
CA GLU A 273 -0.51 -14.34 -9.96
C GLU A 273 0.51 -13.87 -8.92
N TYR A 274 0.61 -14.59 -7.81
CA TYR A 274 1.64 -14.33 -6.81
C TYR A 274 2.81 -15.28 -6.97
N ARG A 275 4.02 -14.69 -6.95
CA ARG A 275 5.25 -15.46 -6.77
C ARG A 275 5.30 -16.04 -5.35
N SER A 276 6.14 -17.06 -5.14
CA SER A 276 6.29 -17.71 -3.83
C SER A 276 6.46 -16.71 -2.70
N HIS A 277 5.70 -16.91 -1.62
CA HIS A 277 5.84 -16.13 -0.40
C HIS A 277 7.13 -16.53 0.33
N LEU A 278 7.86 -15.55 0.85
CA LEU A 278 9.14 -15.75 1.52
C LEU A 278 9.20 -15.05 2.87
N THR A 279 10.10 -15.51 3.73
CA THR A 279 10.35 -14.91 5.05
C THR A 279 10.97 -13.53 4.93
N ARG A 280 10.71 -12.68 5.94
CA ARG A 280 11.31 -11.35 6.03
C ARG A 280 12.85 -11.43 6.05
N GLY A 281 13.48 -10.65 5.18
CA GLY A 281 14.93 -10.59 5.06
C GLY A 281 15.59 -11.78 4.35
N ALA A 282 14.80 -12.68 3.76
CA ALA A 282 15.32 -13.90 3.12
C ALA A 282 16.07 -13.65 1.80
N HIS A 283 15.85 -12.51 1.15
CA HIS A 283 16.48 -12.21 -0.12
C HIS A 283 17.79 -11.48 0.05
N LYS A 284 18.81 -11.98 -0.67
CA LYS A 284 20.05 -11.23 -0.82
C LYS A 284 19.77 -9.99 -1.68
N GLN A 285 20.36 -8.90 -1.30
CA GLN A 285 20.43 -7.71 -2.12
C GLN A 285 21.33 -8.05 -3.31
N ARG A 286 20.87 -7.89 -4.51
CA ARG A 286 21.67 -8.02 -5.74
C ARG A 286 22.39 -6.72 -6.05
#